data_341d6650fc6adcf3451b956385546ab5
#
_entry.id   341d6650fc6adcf3451b956385546ab5
#
_cell.length_a   1.000
_cell.length_b   1.000
_cell.length_c   1.000
_cell.angle_alpha   90.00
_cell.angle_beta   90.00
_cell.angle_gamma   90.00
#
_symmetry.space_group_name_H-M   'P 1'
#
loop_
_entity.id
_entity.type
_entity.pdbx_description
1 polymer ?
#
loop_
_entity_poly.entity_id
_entity_poly.type
_entity_poly.pdbx_seq_one_letter_code
_entity_poly.pdbx_strand_id
1 'polypeptide(L)' 'MEPIYPDMLVWTPEAEAKLLNIPFFVRAQARNRIEALARSEDMEEVTPEVVEQARVEFGQ' A
#
# COMPACT_ATOMS: atom_id res chain seq x y z
N MET A 1 -17.87 9.58 16.28
CA MET A 1 -17.51 9.22 16.06
C MET A 1 -17.03 8.67 15.45
N GLU A 2 -16.48 8.57 14.97
CA GLU A 2 -16.03 8.10 14.44
C GLU A 2 -15.48 7.43 14.05
N PRO A 3 -15.78 7.83 13.88
CA PRO A 3 -15.16 6.69 13.79
C PRO A 3 -14.05 6.29 13.12
N ILE A 4 -13.28 5.54 13.53
CA ILE A 4 -12.09 5.13 12.97
C ILE A 4 -12.26 3.95 12.14
N TYR A 5 -11.57 3.85 11.04
CA TYR A 5 -11.82 2.82 10.09
C TYR A 5 -10.57 2.03 9.89
N PRO A 6 -10.52 0.86 10.43
CA PRO A 6 -9.30 0.06 10.40
C PRO A 6 -8.85 -0.30 9.01
N ASP A 7 -9.72 -0.26 8.05
CA ASP A 7 -9.29 -0.57 6.70
C ASP A 7 -8.85 0.65 5.92
N MET A 8 -8.76 1.79 6.57
CA MET A 8 -8.27 2.99 5.93
C MET A 8 -6.83 3.22 6.35
N LEU A 9 -5.92 2.83 5.49
CA LEU A 9 -4.50 3.02 5.75
C LEU A 9 -4.05 4.36 5.24
N VAL A 10 -3.10 4.96 5.94
CA VAL A 10 -2.49 6.21 5.52
C VAL A 10 -1.29 5.89 4.66
N TRP A 11 -1.20 6.52 3.51
CA TRP A 11 -0.07 6.35 2.62
C TRP A 11 0.87 7.52 2.80
N THR A 12 2.14 7.24 3.01
CA THR A 12 3.11 8.32 3.06
C THR A 12 3.30 8.89 1.66
N PRO A 13 3.75 10.15 1.56
CA PRO A 13 4.00 10.74 0.24
C PRO A 13 4.99 9.92 -0.58
N GLU A 14 6.00 9.35 0.07
CA GLU A 14 6.98 8.55 -0.64
C GLU A 14 6.37 7.27 -1.16
N ALA A 15 5.48 6.65 -0.36
CA ALA A 15 4.82 5.44 -0.81
C ALA A 15 3.90 5.74 -1.99
N GLU A 16 3.20 6.86 -1.94
CA GLU A 16 2.34 7.22 -3.05
C GLU A 16 3.14 7.49 -4.31
N ALA A 17 4.31 8.11 -4.18
CA ALA A 17 5.14 8.33 -5.34
C ALA A 17 5.54 7.01 -5.98
N LYS A 18 5.84 6.01 -5.17
CA LYS A 18 6.17 4.70 -5.72
C LYS A 18 4.97 4.07 -6.41
N LEU A 19 3.79 4.25 -5.83
CA LEU A 19 2.58 3.72 -6.45
C LEU A 19 2.35 4.34 -7.82
N LEU A 20 2.65 5.62 -7.97
CA LEU A 20 2.44 6.31 -9.24
C LEU A 20 3.38 5.81 -10.32
N ASN A 21 4.44 5.12 -9.98
CA ASN A 21 5.31 4.51 -10.98
C ASN A 21 4.71 3.24 -11.59
N ILE A 22 3.64 2.75 -11.02
CA ILE A 22 2.97 1.56 -11.52
C ILE A 22 2.00 1.99 -12.61
N PRO A 23 1.91 1.22 -13.72
CA PRO A 23 0.99 1.60 -14.78
C PRO A 23 -0.42 1.81 -14.27
N PHE A 24 -1.08 2.79 -14.84
CA PHE A 24 -2.38 3.22 -14.38
C PHE A 24 -3.38 2.08 -14.30
N PHE A 25 -3.38 1.21 -15.32
CA PHE A 25 -4.44 0.22 -15.42
C PHE A 25 -4.28 -0.95 -14.44
N VAL A 26 -3.12 -1.06 -13.78
CA VAL A 26 -2.96 -2.08 -12.74
C VAL A 26 -2.76 -1.45 -11.37
N ARG A 27 -2.87 -0.14 -11.28
CA ARG A 27 -2.53 0.58 -10.04
C ARG A 27 -3.49 0.23 -8.91
N ALA A 28 -4.78 0.12 -9.22
CA ALA A 28 -5.74 -0.20 -8.17
C ALA A 28 -5.48 -1.58 -7.59
N GLN A 29 -5.15 -2.54 -8.44
CA GLN A 29 -4.84 -3.87 -7.97
C GLN A 29 -3.58 -3.89 -7.14
N ALA A 30 -2.56 -3.16 -7.59
CA ALA A 30 -1.31 -3.07 -6.83
C ALA A 30 -1.56 -2.45 -5.48
N ARG A 31 -2.37 -1.40 -5.44
CA ARG A 31 -2.68 -0.74 -4.18
C ARG A 31 -3.34 -1.69 -3.21
N ASN A 32 -4.29 -2.49 -3.70
CA ASN A 32 -4.96 -3.45 -2.84
C ASN A 32 -3.99 -4.45 -2.24
N ARG A 33 -3.05 -4.92 -3.04
CA ARG A 33 -2.08 -5.90 -2.56
C ARG A 33 -1.13 -5.28 -1.54
N ILE A 34 -0.70 -4.04 -1.80
CA ILE A 34 0.19 -3.36 -0.86
C ILE A 34 -0.52 -3.14 0.46
N GLU A 35 -1.78 -2.75 0.42
CA GLU A 35 -2.53 -2.53 1.65
C GLU A 35 -2.77 -3.83 2.38
N ALA A 36 -3.02 -4.91 1.66
CA ALA A 36 -3.19 -6.20 2.30
C ALA A 36 -1.93 -6.61 3.05
N LEU A 37 -0.77 -6.37 2.44
CA LEU A 37 0.49 -6.68 3.10
C LEU A 37 0.66 -5.84 4.35
N ALA A 38 0.37 -4.55 4.26
CA ALA A 38 0.50 -3.68 5.43
C ALA A 38 -0.40 -4.14 6.56
N ARG A 39 -1.62 -4.55 6.23
CA ARG A 39 -2.53 -5.03 7.25
C ARG A 39 -2.04 -6.33 7.88
N SER A 40 -1.48 -7.19 7.08
CA SER A 40 -1.00 -8.46 7.60
C SER A 40 0.17 -8.27 8.57
N GLU A 41 0.84 -7.13 8.51
CA GLU A 41 1.93 -6.80 9.39
C GLU A 41 1.54 -5.80 10.46
N ASP A 42 0.24 -5.58 10.63
CA ASP A 42 -0.28 -4.69 11.67
C ASP A 42 0.24 -3.27 11.53
N MET A 43 0.45 -2.81 10.34
CA MET A 43 0.93 -1.46 10.11
C MET A 43 -0.24 -0.51 9.98
N GLU A 44 -0.05 0.71 10.45
CA GLU A 44 -1.07 1.73 10.34
C GLU A 44 -0.86 2.63 9.15
N GLU A 45 0.28 2.54 8.51
CA GLU A 45 0.53 3.36 7.33
C GLU A 45 1.36 2.56 6.35
N VAL A 46 1.24 2.95 5.10
CA VAL A 46 1.98 2.32 4.02
C VAL A 46 3.23 3.16 3.79
N THR A 47 4.37 2.55 4.01
CA THR A 47 5.66 3.20 3.81
C THR A 47 6.27 2.73 2.51
N PRO A 48 7.30 3.43 2.01
CA PRO A 48 7.97 2.95 0.79
C PRO A 48 8.53 1.55 0.94
N GLU A 49 8.96 1.19 2.15
CA GLU A 49 9.49 -0.17 2.35
C GLU A 49 8.41 -1.21 2.11
N VAL A 50 7.19 -0.93 2.55
CA VAL A 50 6.09 -1.86 2.32
C VAL A 50 5.81 -1.99 0.83
N VAL A 51 5.87 -0.89 0.10
CA VAL A 51 5.66 -0.95 -1.35
C VAL A 51 6.71 -1.82 -2.00
N GLU A 52 7.97 -1.65 -1.62
CA GLU A 52 9.03 -2.46 -2.20
C GLU A 52 8.89 -3.93 -1.83
N GLN A 53 8.52 -4.19 -0.58
CA GLN A 53 8.33 -5.57 -0.15
C GLN A 53 7.21 -6.23 -0.94
N ALA A 54 6.14 -5.51 -1.18
CA ALA A 54 5.03 -6.05 -1.95
C ALA A 54 5.46 -6.36 -3.38
N ARG A 55 6.28 -5.48 -3.97
CA ARG A 55 6.77 -5.74 -5.32
C ARG A 55 7.54 -7.04 -5.38
N VAL A 56 8.39 -7.28 -4.41
CA VAL A 56 9.18 -8.50 -4.38
C VAL A 56 8.29 -9.71 -4.20
N GLU A 57 7.34 -9.62 -3.27
CA GLU A 57 6.49 -10.77 -2.97
C GLU A 57 5.55 -11.12 -4.09
N PHE A 58 5.11 -10.13 -4.84
CA PHE A 58 4.15 -10.39 -5.91
C PHE A 58 4.82 -10.44 -7.28
N GLY A 59 6.13 -10.48 -7.31
CA GLY A 59 6.84 -10.76 -8.53
C GLY A 59 6.94 -9.59 -9.47
N GLN A 60 6.85 -8.39 -8.96
CA GLN A 60 6.97 -7.21 -9.78
C GLN A 60 7.97 -6.21 -9.20
#